data_48d4700c1209e5cfd3e21108a03d8385
#
_entry.id   48d4700c1209e5cfd3e21108a03d8385
#
_cell.length_a   1.000
_cell.length_b   1.000
_cell.length_c   1.000
_cell.angle_alpha   90.00
_cell.angle_beta   90.00
_cell.angle_gamma   90.00
#
_symmetry.space_group_name_H-M   'P 1'
#
loop_
_entity.id
_entity.type
_entity.pdbx_description
1 polymer ?
#
loop_
_entity_poly.entity_id
_entity_poly.type
_entity_poly.pdbx_seq_one_letter_code
_entity_poly.pdbx_strand_id
1 'polypeptide(L)'
;MGRPLVGILLLLAMPVRSETLVEHGRYLAETIAVCTNCHTPRGPNGPLLDKKLGGGEVIKHQDFTAVVPNITPDRETGIGAWTDNEIMSAIREGRRPDGSLIGPAMPSRFYRGLSDEDVRAIVAYLRAVPAVHNPITAKSHYDRPLPASWGPPVGQVAEPPKDDKIAYGAYLAGPVARCMDCHTEQHNGLEAALGAGGKAFYGPWGVSVSANVTSDESDGIGDWSDAEIERAIRTGVARDGHKLFPPMPFTAYTGITADDMTALIAYLRSLPPRVEPAPLSGSGQAPGAAGSRH
;
A
#
# COMPACT_ATOMS: atom_id res chain seq x y z
N MET A 1 29.25 -45.20 45.64
CA MET A 1 27.83 -44.99 45.31
C MET A 1 27.64 -43.50 45.07
N GLY A 2 27.76 -43.07 43.83
CA GLY A 2 27.60 -41.64 43.42
C GLY A 2 26.14 -41.43 42.97
N ARG A 3 25.47 -40.43 43.56
CA ARG A 3 24.12 -39.98 43.12
C ARG A 3 24.28 -39.02 41.91
N PRO A 4 23.51 -39.21 40.87
CA PRO A 4 23.49 -38.22 39.78
C PRO A 4 22.70 -36.96 40.19
N LEU A 5 23.34 -35.78 40.03
CA LEU A 5 22.68 -34.49 40.09
C LEU A 5 21.88 -34.29 38.83
N VAL A 6 20.55 -34.34 38.96
CA VAL A 6 19.64 -33.95 37.90
C VAL A 6 19.49 -32.44 37.91
N GLY A 7 20.15 -31.76 36.96
CA GLY A 7 20.00 -30.33 36.78
C GLY A 7 18.62 -30.06 36.12
N ILE A 8 17.71 -29.41 36.84
CA ILE A 8 16.47 -28.89 36.32
C ILE A 8 16.74 -27.62 35.52
N LEU A 9 16.66 -27.70 34.20
CA LEU A 9 16.73 -26.54 33.32
C LEU A 9 15.39 -25.79 33.40
N LEU A 10 15.32 -24.70 34.16
CA LEU A 10 14.19 -23.80 34.16
C LEU A 10 14.19 -23.02 32.85
N LEU A 11 13.32 -23.42 31.90
CA LEU A 11 12.95 -22.62 30.75
C LEU A 11 12.11 -21.42 31.23
N LEU A 12 12.75 -20.26 31.37
CA LEU A 12 12.05 -18.98 31.57
C LEU A 12 11.21 -18.70 30.31
N ALA A 13 9.92 -18.94 30.38
CA ALA A 13 8.97 -18.48 29.37
C ALA A 13 8.98 -16.94 29.38
N MET A 14 9.58 -16.32 28.36
CA MET A 14 9.46 -14.87 28.15
C MET A 14 7.98 -14.58 27.86
N PRO A 15 7.36 -13.58 28.53
CA PRO A 15 6.02 -13.18 28.22
C PRO A 15 5.96 -12.71 26.75
N VAL A 16 5.12 -13.34 25.94
CA VAL A 16 4.77 -12.83 24.60
C VAL A 16 4.07 -11.49 24.83
N ARG A 17 4.77 -10.40 24.52
CA ARG A 17 4.17 -9.06 24.60
C ARG A 17 3.17 -8.93 23.46
N SER A 18 1.91 -8.70 23.81
CA SER A 18 0.89 -8.38 22.81
C SER A 18 1.26 -7.07 22.11
N GLU A 19 1.13 -7.03 20.79
CA GLU A 19 1.32 -5.82 19.99
C GLU A 19 0.35 -4.73 20.45
N THR A 20 0.85 -3.51 20.62
CA THR A 20 0.01 -2.37 20.97
C THR A 20 -0.69 -1.83 19.73
N LEU A 21 -1.82 -1.14 19.92
CA LEU A 21 -2.55 -0.50 18.82
C LEU A 21 -1.65 0.46 18.00
N VAL A 22 -0.73 1.18 18.67
CA VAL A 22 0.22 2.09 18.00
C VAL A 22 1.27 1.31 17.20
N GLU A 23 1.78 0.20 17.72
CA GLU A 23 2.75 -0.65 17.01
C GLU A 23 2.11 -1.27 15.77
N HIS A 24 0.88 -1.77 15.90
CA HIS A 24 0.10 -2.26 14.75
C HIS A 24 -0.16 -1.17 13.72
N GLY A 25 -0.60 0.02 14.15
CA GLY A 25 -0.82 1.16 13.26
C GLY A 25 0.45 1.62 12.57
N ARG A 26 1.60 1.55 13.23
CA ARG A 26 2.91 1.82 12.61
C ARG A 26 3.22 0.79 11.52
N TYR A 27 3.03 -0.50 11.81
CA TYR A 27 3.21 -1.56 10.84
C TYR A 27 2.34 -1.34 9.60
N LEU A 28 1.06 -1.06 9.78
CA LEU A 28 0.15 -0.76 8.67
C LEU A 28 0.60 0.46 7.89
N ALA A 29 0.85 1.59 8.54
CA ALA A 29 1.11 2.86 7.88
C ALA A 29 2.50 2.95 7.22
N GLU A 30 3.51 2.27 7.76
CA GLU A 30 4.88 2.35 7.26
C GLU A 30 5.27 1.20 6.36
N THR A 31 4.69 0.01 6.58
CA THR A 31 5.14 -1.22 5.93
C THR A 31 4.19 -1.66 4.82
N ILE A 32 2.88 -1.80 5.11
CA ILE A 32 2.00 -2.48 4.17
C ILE A 32 1.11 -1.51 3.37
N ALA A 33 0.46 -0.53 4.02
CA ALA A 33 -0.29 0.53 3.33
C ALA A 33 0.62 1.67 2.82
N VAL A 34 1.81 1.78 3.37
CA VAL A 34 2.91 2.67 2.96
C VAL A 34 2.49 4.15 2.85
N CYS A 35 1.77 4.65 3.85
CA CYS A 35 1.35 6.06 3.91
C CYS A 35 2.55 7.03 3.80
N THR A 36 3.68 6.61 4.39
CA THR A 36 4.95 7.36 4.35
C THR A 36 5.48 7.60 2.95
N ASN A 37 5.14 6.75 1.97
CA ASN A 37 5.65 6.88 0.61
C ASN A 37 5.16 8.16 -0.09
N CYS A 38 3.93 8.58 0.19
CA CYS A 38 3.35 9.82 -0.35
C CYS A 38 3.43 10.96 0.67
N HIS A 39 3.20 10.69 1.97
CA HIS A 39 3.09 11.74 2.98
C HIS A 39 4.43 12.17 3.61
N THR A 40 5.57 11.57 3.23
CA THR A 40 6.90 12.05 3.63
C THR A 40 7.54 12.79 2.46
N PRO A 41 7.88 14.08 2.61
CA PRO A 41 8.48 14.83 1.52
C PRO A 41 9.85 14.27 1.13
N ARG A 42 10.24 14.46 -0.13
CA ARG A 42 11.50 13.97 -0.67
C ARG A 42 12.45 15.12 -0.99
N GLY A 43 13.71 14.89 -0.69
CA GLY A 43 14.82 15.72 -1.11
C GLY A 43 15.66 15.04 -2.20
N PRO A 44 16.77 15.63 -2.61
CA PRO A 44 17.66 15.07 -3.63
C PRO A 44 18.20 13.67 -3.26
N ASN A 45 18.32 13.38 -1.96
CA ASN A 45 18.89 12.13 -1.44
C ASN A 45 17.83 11.15 -0.92
N GLY A 46 16.56 11.36 -1.23
CA GLY A 46 15.46 10.48 -0.77
C GLY A 46 14.51 11.14 0.22
N PRO A 47 13.76 10.35 1.01
CA PRO A 47 12.78 10.86 1.96
C PRO A 47 13.42 11.71 3.06
N LEU A 48 12.81 12.84 3.39
CA LEU A 48 13.21 13.72 4.50
C LEU A 48 12.63 13.16 5.80
N LEU A 49 13.40 12.34 6.51
CA LEU A 49 12.93 11.62 7.69
C LEU A 49 12.64 12.54 8.90
N ASP A 50 13.26 13.72 8.96
CA ASP A 50 12.94 14.79 9.91
C ASP A 50 11.57 15.43 9.67
N LYS A 51 11.01 15.24 8.47
CA LYS A 51 9.66 15.67 8.07
C LYS A 51 8.72 14.51 7.75
N LYS A 52 8.97 13.36 8.37
CA LYS A 52 8.16 12.15 8.15
C LYS A 52 6.68 12.45 8.35
N LEU A 53 5.85 12.05 7.36
CA LEU A 53 4.40 12.29 7.32
C LEU A 53 3.99 13.78 7.24
N GLY A 54 4.94 14.70 7.09
CA GLY A 54 4.70 16.15 7.05
C GLY A 54 4.11 16.67 5.74
N GLY A 55 3.93 15.82 4.73
CA GLY A 55 3.33 16.18 3.43
C GLY A 55 4.21 17.11 2.58
N GLY A 56 3.61 17.67 1.53
CA GLY A 56 4.28 18.61 0.62
C GLY A 56 4.70 18.00 -0.72
N GLU A 57 4.65 16.68 -0.87
CA GLU A 57 4.87 16.04 -2.17
C GLU A 57 3.79 16.46 -3.19
N VAL A 58 4.20 16.54 -4.46
CA VAL A 58 3.31 16.88 -5.57
C VAL A 58 3.24 15.71 -6.52
N ILE A 59 2.07 15.10 -6.59
CA ILE A 59 1.77 13.99 -7.50
C ILE A 59 1.15 14.57 -8.76
N LYS A 60 1.82 14.39 -9.90
CA LYS A 60 1.32 14.80 -11.21
C LYS A 60 0.74 13.60 -11.95
N HIS A 61 -0.47 13.75 -12.44
CA HIS A 61 -1.17 12.82 -13.30
C HIS A 61 -1.71 13.59 -14.51
N GLN A 62 -2.08 12.87 -15.56
CA GLN A 62 -2.64 13.53 -16.78
C GLN A 62 -3.90 14.38 -16.48
N ASP A 63 -4.73 13.98 -15.52
CA ASP A 63 -6.02 14.60 -15.21
C ASP A 63 -6.01 15.41 -13.90
N PHE A 64 -4.89 15.46 -13.19
CA PHE A 64 -4.78 16.22 -11.94
C PHE A 64 -3.35 16.46 -11.48
N THR A 65 -3.21 17.46 -10.64
CA THR A 65 -2.03 17.67 -9.77
C THR A 65 -2.52 17.60 -8.33
N ALA A 66 -2.03 16.64 -7.56
CA ALA A 66 -2.37 16.50 -6.15
C ALA A 66 -1.21 16.94 -5.26
N VAL A 67 -1.49 17.80 -4.30
CA VAL A 67 -0.57 18.18 -3.23
C VAL A 67 -0.88 17.36 -2.00
N VAL A 68 0.08 16.59 -1.53
CA VAL A 68 -0.09 15.66 -0.42
C VAL A 68 -0.07 16.41 0.90
N PRO A 69 -1.10 16.27 1.76
CA PRO A 69 -1.19 17.01 3.00
C PRO A 69 -0.27 16.46 4.09
N ASN A 70 0.01 17.31 5.08
CA ASN A 70 0.59 16.94 6.36
C ASN A 70 -0.44 16.12 7.17
N ILE A 71 -0.05 14.91 7.57
CA ILE A 71 -0.88 14.00 8.38
C ILE A 71 -0.28 13.74 9.77
N THR A 72 0.66 14.58 10.20
CA THR A 72 1.15 14.56 11.59
C THR A 72 0.17 15.24 12.55
N PRO A 73 0.29 15.03 13.87
CA PRO A 73 -0.60 15.65 14.86
C PRO A 73 -0.30 17.14 15.12
N ASP A 74 0.33 17.84 14.15
CA ASP A 74 0.45 19.30 14.20
C ASP A 74 -0.94 19.94 14.10
N ARG A 75 -1.26 20.87 15.00
CA ARG A 75 -2.59 21.43 15.11
C ARG A 75 -2.91 22.49 14.05
N GLU A 76 -1.90 23.13 13.49
CA GLU A 76 -2.04 24.23 12.55
C GLU A 76 -1.96 23.75 11.11
N THR A 77 -1.01 22.88 10.80
CA THR A 77 -0.69 22.48 9.43
C THR A 77 -0.99 21.01 9.13
N GLY A 78 -1.30 20.21 10.16
CA GLY A 78 -1.59 18.78 10.07
C GLY A 78 -3.01 18.41 10.48
N ILE A 79 -3.17 17.21 11.02
CA ILE A 79 -4.46 16.65 11.44
C ILE A 79 -4.68 16.75 12.97
N GLY A 80 -3.84 17.48 13.69
CA GLY A 80 -3.88 17.55 15.15
C GLY A 80 -5.15 18.17 15.74
N ALA A 81 -5.86 18.99 14.98
CA ALA A 81 -7.14 19.56 15.38
C ALA A 81 -8.35 18.67 15.04
N TRP A 82 -8.18 17.63 14.22
CA TRP A 82 -9.25 16.73 13.82
C TRP A 82 -9.59 15.71 14.91
N THR A 83 -10.82 15.27 14.98
CA THR A 83 -11.22 14.11 15.80
C THR A 83 -10.75 12.80 15.14
N ASP A 84 -10.71 11.71 15.89
CA ASP A 84 -10.36 10.40 15.36
C ASP A 84 -11.36 9.95 14.28
N ASN A 85 -12.65 10.22 14.46
CA ASN A 85 -13.67 9.90 13.46
C ASN A 85 -13.48 10.69 12.15
N GLU A 86 -13.07 11.96 12.23
CA GLU A 86 -12.75 12.75 11.03
C GLU A 86 -11.53 12.21 10.30
N ILE A 87 -10.50 11.73 11.03
CA ILE A 87 -9.34 11.10 10.41
C ILE A 87 -9.75 9.77 9.76
N MET A 88 -10.55 8.93 10.44
CA MET A 88 -11.08 7.69 9.87
C MET A 88 -11.90 7.95 8.60
N SER A 89 -12.77 8.97 8.60
CA SER A 89 -13.55 9.38 7.43
C SER A 89 -12.64 9.86 6.28
N ALA A 90 -11.61 10.63 6.59
CA ALA A 90 -10.63 11.06 5.58
C ALA A 90 -9.89 9.88 4.94
N ILE A 91 -9.55 8.86 5.70
CA ILE A 91 -8.89 7.65 5.18
C ILE A 91 -9.87 6.81 4.35
N ARG A 92 -11.03 6.45 4.93
CA ARG A 92 -11.94 5.45 4.34
C ARG A 92 -12.93 6.05 3.33
N GLU A 93 -13.36 7.28 3.52
CA GLU A 93 -14.36 7.94 2.67
C GLU A 93 -13.77 9.07 1.82
N GLY A 94 -12.51 9.44 2.07
CA GLY A 94 -11.88 10.58 1.42
C GLY A 94 -12.54 11.91 1.75
N ARG A 95 -13.16 12.06 2.93
CA ARG A 95 -13.91 13.24 3.33
C ARG A 95 -13.22 13.99 4.46
N ARG A 96 -12.93 15.28 4.24
CA ARG A 96 -12.36 16.16 5.25
C ARG A 96 -13.43 16.66 6.24
N PRO A 97 -13.02 17.22 7.41
CA PRO A 97 -13.95 17.79 8.38
C PRO A 97 -14.84 18.90 7.82
N ASP A 98 -14.36 19.67 6.84
CA ASP A 98 -15.14 20.71 6.15
C ASP A 98 -16.12 20.17 5.10
N GLY A 99 -16.20 18.83 4.96
CA GLY A 99 -17.04 18.13 4.00
C GLY A 99 -16.45 18.02 2.60
N SER A 100 -15.30 18.66 2.32
CA SER A 100 -14.66 18.57 1.01
C SER A 100 -14.09 17.17 0.75
N LEU A 101 -14.07 16.77 -0.53
CA LEU A 101 -13.57 15.46 -0.92
C LEU A 101 -12.07 15.52 -1.19
N ILE A 102 -11.36 14.48 -0.74
CA ILE A 102 -9.96 14.23 -1.08
C ILE A 102 -9.91 13.60 -2.46
N GLY A 103 -9.01 14.08 -3.33
CA GLY A 103 -8.91 13.59 -4.70
C GLY A 103 -8.33 12.19 -4.84
N PRO A 104 -8.36 11.63 -6.07
CA PRO A 104 -8.11 10.22 -6.33
C PRO A 104 -6.66 9.76 -6.09
N ALA A 105 -5.71 10.68 -5.92
CA ALA A 105 -4.34 10.36 -5.52
C ALA A 105 -4.30 9.66 -4.14
N MET A 106 -5.23 10.03 -3.24
CA MET A 106 -5.47 9.28 -2.00
C MET A 106 -6.44 8.13 -2.32
N PRO A 107 -6.03 6.88 -2.14
CA PRO A 107 -6.80 5.74 -2.62
C PRO A 107 -7.93 5.34 -1.66
N SER A 108 -8.71 6.29 -1.19
CA SER A 108 -9.81 6.06 -0.25
C SER A 108 -10.80 5.01 -0.76
N ARG A 109 -10.98 4.88 -2.09
CA ARG A 109 -11.82 3.83 -2.69
C ARG A 109 -11.40 2.41 -2.31
N PHE A 110 -10.11 2.17 -2.05
CA PHE A 110 -9.60 0.90 -1.52
C PHE A 110 -9.69 0.87 0.00
N TYR A 111 -9.27 1.95 0.65
CA TYR A 111 -9.27 2.06 2.11
C TYR A 111 -10.66 2.00 2.74
N ARG A 112 -11.73 2.12 1.95
CA ARG A 112 -13.11 1.83 2.39
C ARG A 112 -13.26 0.44 2.99
N GLY A 113 -12.46 -0.52 2.52
CA GLY A 113 -12.43 -1.90 3.01
C GLY A 113 -11.54 -2.14 4.21
N LEU A 114 -10.82 -1.14 4.73
CA LEU A 114 -10.05 -1.30 5.96
C LEU A 114 -10.97 -1.66 7.13
N SER A 115 -10.56 -2.64 7.94
CA SER A 115 -11.28 -3.01 9.15
C SER A 115 -11.37 -1.85 10.13
N ASP A 116 -12.35 -1.89 11.01
CA ASP A 116 -12.49 -0.89 12.07
C ASP A 116 -11.29 -0.91 13.03
N GLU A 117 -10.69 -2.08 13.22
CA GLU A 117 -9.50 -2.24 14.05
C GLU A 117 -8.27 -1.61 13.39
N ASP A 118 -8.02 -1.91 12.12
CA ASP A 118 -6.87 -1.39 11.40
C ASP A 118 -6.92 0.12 11.21
N VAL A 119 -8.08 0.68 10.86
CA VAL A 119 -8.17 2.14 10.72
C VAL A 119 -7.97 2.86 12.05
N ARG A 120 -8.46 2.28 13.18
CA ARG A 120 -8.17 2.82 14.52
C ARG A 120 -6.70 2.71 14.89
N ALA A 121 -6.05 1.61 14.51
CA ALA A 121 -4.61 1.42 14.72
C ALA A 121 -3.81 2.48 13.94
N ILE A 122 -4.14 2.71 12.68
CA ILE A 122 -3.51 3.78 11.87
C ILE A 122 -3.71 5.14 12.54
N VAL A 123 -4.92 5.47 13.00
CA VAL A 123 -5.20 6.74 13.70
C VAL A 123 -4.38 6.85 14.97
N ALA A 124 -4.31 5.80 15.79
CA ALA A 124 -3.51 5.78 17.01
C ALA A 124 -2.03 6.04 16.71
N TYR A 125 -1.49 5.45 15.66
CA TYR A 125 -0.13 5.71 15.21
C TYR A 125 0.05 7.17 14.76
N LEU A 126 -0.84 7.71 13.93
CA LEU A 126 -0.77 9.10 13.46
C LEU A 126 -0.87 10.12 14.60
N ARG A 127 -1.53 9.77 15.71
CA ARG A 127 -1.55 10.58 16.94
C ARG A 127 -0.26 10.52 17.73
N ALA A 128 0.48 9.40 17.61
CA ALA A 128 1.70 9.15 18.38
C ALA A 128 3.00 9.62 17.70
N VAL A 129 2.97 9.90 16.38
CA VAL A 129 4.16 10.40 15.67
C VAL A 129 4.48 11.83 16.09
N PRO A 130 5.75 12.27 15.97
CA PRO A 130 6.11 13.67 16.21
C PRO A 130 5.33 14.63 15.31
N ALA A 131 4.84 15.72 15.90
CA ALA A 131 4.21 16.80 15.12
C ALA A 131 5.28 17.50 14.26
N VAL A 132 4.96 17.69 12.99
CA VAL A 132 5.81 18.43 12.04
C VAL A 132 5.04 19.67 11.57
N HIS A 133 5.51 20.84 11.94
CA HIS A 133 4.95 22.08 11.40
C HIS A 133 5.43 22.27 9.97
N ASN A 134 4.52 22.11 8.99
CA ASN A 134 4.84 22.26 7.57
C ASN A 134 3.69 22.98 6.85
N PRO A 135 3.74 24.33 6.72
CA PRO A 135 2.72 25.10 6.02
C PRO A 135 2.81 24.85 4.50
N ILE A 136 1.86 24.12 3.96
CA ILE A 136 1.77 23.78 2.54
C ILE A 136 0.85 24.80 1.88
N THR A 137 1.41 25.70 1.05
CA THR A 137 0.66 26.76 0.36
C THR A 137 0.13 26.32 -1.01
N ALA A 138 0.75 25.33 -1.62
CA ALA A 138 0.34 24.79 -2.91
C ALA A 138 -1.03 24.10 -2.77
N LYS A 139 -1.83 24.14 -3.85
CA LYS A 139 -3.16 23.56 -3.90
C LYS A 139 -3.23 22.46 -4.96
N SER A 140 -3.99 21.43 -4.68
CA SER A 140 -4.37 20.41 -5.67
C SER A 140 -5.24 21.04 -6.76
N HIS A 141 -5.08 20.54 -7.98
CA HIS A 141 -5.89 20.92 -9.14
C HIS A 141 -6.44 19.62 -9.78
N TYR A 142 -7.68 19.65 -10.19
CA TYR A 142 -8.36 18.54 -10.87
C TYR A 142 -9.04 19.07 -12.12
N ASP A 143 -8.77 18.47 -13.29
CA ASP A 143 -9.32 18.90 -14.59
C ASP A 143 -10.82 18.72 -14.66
N ARG A 144 -11.35 17.80 -13.85
CA ARG A 144 -12.79 17.56 -13.70
C ARG A 144 -13.20 17.73 -12.24
N PRO A 145 -14.41 18.21 -11.96
CA PRO A 145 -14.93 18.24 -10.61
C PRO A 145 -14.89 16.86 -9.95
N LEU A 146 -14.51 16.81 -8.68
CA LEU A 146 -14.61 15.59 -7.93
C LEU A 146 -16.08 15.18 -7.75
N PRO A 147 -16.41 13.89 -7.65
CA PRO A 147 -17.76 13.43 -7.38
C PRO A 147 -18.24 13.91 -6.01
N ALA A 148 -19.51 13.77 -5.71
CA ALA A 148 -20.06 14.13 -4.39
C ALA A 148 -19.55 13.19 -3.28
N SER A 149 -19.19 11.95 -3.62
CA SER A 149 -18.61 10.96 -2.71
C SER A 149 -17.88 9.86 -3.50
N TRP A 150 -16.99 9.12 -2.85
CA TRP A 150 -16.37 7.91 -3.41
C TRP A 150 -17.23 6.66 -3.24
N GLY A 151 -18.42 6.78 -2.70
CA GLY A 151 -19.38 5.71 -2.46
C GLY A 151 -20.30 6.02 -1.28
N PRO A 152 -21.19 5.10 -0.90
CA PRO A 152 -22.07 5.26 0.27
C PRO A 152 -21.24 5.38 1.56
N PRO A 153 -21.79 5.88 2.68
CA PRO A 153 -21.09 5.88 3.97
C PRO A 153 -20.55 4.50 4.32
N VAL A 154 -19.34 4.46 4.88
CA VAL A 154 -18.73 3.21 5.33
C VAL A 154 -19.31 2.80 6.66
N GLY A 155 -19.96 1.64 6.71
CA GLY A 155 -20.46 1.03 7.95
C GLY A 155 -19.33 0.32 8.73
N GLN A 156 -19.72 -0.64 9.56
CA GLN A 156 -18.76 -1.50 10.25
C GLN A 156 -18.09 -2.44 9.25
N VAL A 157 -16.76 -2.56 9.35
CA VAL A 157 -15.94 -3.46 8.56
C VAL A 157 -15.14 -4.34 9.51
N ALA A 158 -15.44 -5.64 9.50
CA ALA A 158 -14.68 -6.63 10.25
C ALA A 158 -13.42 -7.05 9.49
N GLU A 159 -12.34 -7.36 10.22
CA GLU A 159 -11.17 -8.03 9.64
C GLU A 159 -11.55 -9.49 9.33
N PRO A 160 -11.16 -10.04 8.17
CA PRO A 160 -11.33 -11.47 7.90
C PRO A 160 -10.49 -12.32 8.87
N PRO A 161 -10.93 -13.53 9.20
CA PRO A 161 -10.17 -14.44 10.05
C PRO A 161 -8.77 -14.73 9.47
N LYS A 162 -7.72 -14.59 10.30
CA LYS A 162 -6.31 -14.76 9.85
C LYS A 162 -5.94 -16.22 9.53
N ASP A 163 -6.74 -17.17 9.94
CA ASP A 163 -6.63 -18.59 9.59
C ASP A 163 -7.20 -18.89 8.19
N ASP A 164 -8.16 -18.10 7.70
CA ASP A 164 -8.54 -18.12 6.27
C ASP A 164 -7.52 -17.30 5.46
N LYS A 165 -6.44 -17.97 5.05
CA LYS A 165 -5.32 -17.31 4.36
C LYS A 165 -5.72 -16.65 3.05
N ILE A 166 -6.72 -17.17 2.35
CA ILE A 166 -7.18 -16.58 1.08
C ILE A 166 -8.00 -15.32 1.36
N ALA A 167 -8.98 -15.38 2.26
CA ALA A 167 -9.81 -14.22 2.59
C ALA A 167 -8.97 -13.10 3.24
N TYR A 168 -8.09 -13.46 4.18
CA TYR A 168 -7.19 -12.50 4.80
C TYR A 168 -6.18 -11.93 3.81
N GLY A 169 -5.61 -12.75 2.93
CA GLY A 169 -4.72 -12.30 1.86
C GLY A 169 -5.41 -11.36 0.86
N ALA A 170 -6.68 -11.61 0.53
CA ALA A 170 -7.50 -10.72 -0.29
C ALA A 170 -7.70 -9.36 0.39
N TYR A 171 -7.94 -9.36 1.70
CA TYR A 171 -8.01 -8.13 2.51
C TYR A 171 -6.68 -7.37 2.50
N LEU A 172 -5.56 -8.06 2.70
CA LEU A 172 -4.24 -7.43 2.64
C LEU A 172 -3.92 -6.87 1.25
N ALA A 173 -4.15 -7.64 0.19
CA ALA A 173 -3.84 -7.25 -1.18
C ALA A 173 -4.80 -6.19 -1.74
N GLY A 174 -6.04 -6.15 -1.27
CA GLY A 174 -7.06 -5.20 -1.66
C GLY A 174 -7.03 -3.92 -0.81
N PRO A 175 -7.77 -3.87 0.31
CA PRO A 175 -7.89 -2.67 1.14
C PRO A 175 -6.58 -2.15 1.73
N VAL A 176 -5.66 -3.02 2.17
CA VAL A 176 -4.48 -2.57 2.93
C VAL A 176 -3.33 -2.16 2.01
N ALA A 177 -2.73 -3.11 1.29
CA ALA A 177 -1.57 -2.87 0.43
C ALA A 177 -1.94 -2.31 -0.95
N ARG A 178 -3.19 -2.45 -1.37
CA ARG A 178 -3.70 -1.98 -2.67
C ARG A 178 -2.96 -2.56 -3.88
N CYS A 179 -2.52 -3.81 -3.79
CA CYS A 179 -1.81 -4.47 -4.88
C CYS A 179 -2.62 -4.39 -6.19
N MET A 180 -3.94 -4.61 -6.07
CA MET A 180 -4.85 -4.60 -7.21
C MET A 180 -5.08 -3.21 -7.83
N ASP A 181 -4.74 -2.11 -7.15
CA ASP A 181 -4.78 -0.77 -7.74
C ASP A 181 -3.73 -0.61 -8.85
N CYS A 182 -2.56 -1.20 -8.66
CA CYS A 182 -1.48 -1.16 -9.63
C CYS A 182 -1.53 -2.35 -10.59
N HIS A 183 -1.81 -3.55 -10.08
CA HIS A 183 -1.77 -4.78 -10.85
C HIS A 183 -3.09 -5.11 -11.58
N THR A 184 -3.97 -4.12 -11.75
CA THR A 184 -5.21 -4.28 -12.53
C THR A 184 -5.39 -3.11 -13.46
N GLU A 185 -5.34 -3.34 -14.76
CA GLU A 185 -5.70 -2.33 -15.74
C GLU A 185 -7.19 -2.43 -16.08
N GLN A 186 -7.86 -1.26 -16.11
CA GLN A 186 -9.32 -1.19 -16.24
C GLN A 186 -9.74 -1.10 -17.71
N HIS A 187 -9.59 -2.17 -18.49
CA HIS A 187 -10.04 -2.17 -19.88
C HIS A 187 -11.42 -2.77 -20.09
N ASN A 188 -11.77 -3.82 -19.35
CA ASN A 188 -13.01 -4.57 -19.58
C ASN A 188 -13.81 -4.84 -18.29
N GLY A 189 -13.71 -3.95 -17.34
CA GLY A 189 -14.25 -4.16 -16.00
C GLY A 189 -13.24 -4.75 -15.04
N LEU A 190 -13.34 -4.37 -13.77
CA LEU A 190 -12.37 -4.71 -12.72
C LEU A 190 -12.19 -6.23 -12.55
N GLU A 191 -13.29 -6.99 -12.62
CA GLU A 191 -13.26 -8.45 -12.42
C GLU A 191 -12.56 -9.20 -13.57
N ALA A 192 -12.69 -8.70 -14.80
CA ALA A 192 -12.12 -9.35 -15.96
C ALA A 192 -10.59 -9.20 -16.02
N ALA A 193 -10.04 -8.14 -15.43
CA ALA A 193 -8.61 -7.79 -15.49
C ALA A 193 -7.90 -7.89 -14.13
N LEU A 194 -8.58 -8.37 -13.07
CA LEU A 194 -8.04 -8.39 -11.72
C LEU A 194 -6.72 -9.17 -11.65
N GLY A 195 -5.64 -8.47 -11.30
CA GLY A 195 -4.29 -9.04 -11.19
C GLY A 195 -3.54 -9.23 -12.51
N ALA A 196 -4.16 -8.95 -13.68
CA ALA A 196 -3.53 -9.17 -14.98
C ALA A 196 -2.39 -8.18 -15.30
N GLY A 197 -2.16 -7.15 -14.50
CA GLY A 197 -1.11 -6.16 -14.77
C GLY A 197 -1.45 -5.18 -15.87
N GLY A 198 -0.44 -4.76 -16.61
CA GLY A 198 -0.58 -3.93 -17.82
C GLY A 198 -0.58 -2.42 -17.60
N LYS A 199 -0.71 -1.95 -16.35
CA LYS A 199 -0.76 -0.51 -16.05
C LYS A 199 0.63 0.13 -16.12
N ALA A 200 0.75 1.18 -16.95
CA ALA A 200 1.99 1.91 -17.13
C ALA A 200 2.19 3.00 -16.06
N PHE A 201 3.42 3.11 -15.56
CA PHE A 201 3.87 4.12 -14.61
C PHE A 201 5.08 4.86 -15.15
N TYR A 202 5.05 6.18 -15.05
CA TYR A 202 6.12 7.06 -15.52
C TYR A 202 6.84 7.71 -14.35
N GLY A 203 8.16 7.71 -14.38
CA GLY A 203 8.96 8.30 -13.31
C GLY A 203 10.40 8.56 -13.72
N PRO A 204 11.26 9.02 -12.80
CA PRO A 204 12.69 9.22 -13.08
C PRO A 204 13.42 7.96 -13.57
N TRP A 205 12.84 6.78 -13.32
CA TRP A 205 13.33 5.47 -13.81
C TRP A 205 12.93 5.16 -15.26
N GLY A 206 12.16 6.03 -15.92
CA GLY A 206 11.57 5.78 -17.22
C GLY A 206 10.13 5.29 -17.11
N VAL A 207 9.79 4.25 -17.88
CA VAL A 207 8.47 3.61 -17.87
C VAL A 207 8.58 2.23 -17.26
N SER A 208 7.72 1.92 -16.30
CA SER A 208 7.50 0.56 -15.81
C SER A 208 6.04 0.14 -16.05
N VAL A 209 5.82 -1.13 -16.32
CA VAL A 209 4.48 -1.71 -16.50
C VAL A 209 4.26 -2.72 -15.37
N SER A 210 3.10 -2.67 -14.74
CA SER A 210 2.77 -3.62 -13.67
C SER A 210 2.66 -5.03 -14.21
N ALA A 211 3.30 -5.98 -13.53
CA ALA A 211 3.30 -7.39 -13.90
C ALA A 211 1.93 -8.05 -13.67
N ASN A 212 1.64 -9.09 -14.44
CA ASN A 212 0.59 -10.04 -14.14
C ASN A 212 0.94 -10.83 -12.87
N VAL A 213 0.07 -10.75 -11.86
CA VAL A 213 0.24 -11.44 -10.57
C VAL A 213 -0.81 -12.53 -10.34
N THR A 214 -1.44 -12.99 -11.42
CA THR A 214 -2.39 -14.11 -11.38
C THR A 214 -1.68 -15.46 -11.44
N SER A 215 -2.44 -16.53 -11.27
CA SER A 215 -1.94 -17.90 -11.38
C SER A 215 -1.68 -18.37 -12.81
N ASP A 216 -1.60 -17.48 -13.79
CA ASP A 216 -1.19 -17.83 -15.14
C ASP A 216 0.26 -18.31 -15.16
N GLU A 217 0.53 -19.46 -15.79
CA GLU A 217 1.86 -20.09 -15.81
C GLU A 217 2.82 -19.43 -16.82
N SER A 218 2.28 -18.80 -17.88
CA SER A 218 3.08 -18.19 -18.94
C SER A 218 3.38 -16.72 -18.69
N ASP A 219 2.37 -15.97 -18.32
CA ASP A 219 2.42 -14.50 -18.23
C ASP A 219 2.31 -13.98 -16.80
N GLY A 220 1.95 -14.87 -15.84
CA GLY A 220 1.76 -14.55 -14.44
C GLY A 220 2.81 -15.17 -13.52
N ILE A 221 2.37 -15.51 -12.31
CA ILE A 221 3.22 -16.11 -11.27
C ILE A 221 2.87 -17.58 -11.00
N GLY A 222 2.09 -18.24 -11.90
CA GLY A 222 1.57 -19.57 -11.67
C GLY A 222 2.63 -20.65 -11.45
N ASP A 223 3.73 -20.58 -12.17
CA ASP A 223 4.85 -21.51 -12.07
C ASP A 223 6.00 -21.04 -11.13
N TRP A 224 5.82 -19.88 -10.45
CA TRP A 224 6.79 -19.39 -9.48
C TRP A 224 6.65 -20.12 -8.15
N SER A 225 7.74 -20.39 -7.45
CA SER A 225 7.70 -20.83 -6.06
C SER A 225 7.28 -19.69 -5.12
N ASP A 226 6.79 -20.02 -3.93
CA ASP A 226 6.42 -19.02 -2.91
C ASP A 226 7.62 -18.15 -2.52
N ALA A 227 8.82 -18.73 -2.44
CA ALA A 227 10.05 -18.01 -2.15
C ALA A 227 10.43 -17.02 -3.25
N GLU A 228 10.16 -17.31 -4.53
CA GLU A 228 10.38 -16.38 -5.63
C GLU A 228 9.39 -15.22 -5.60
N ILE A 229 8.11 -15.50 -5.31
CA ILE A 229 7.07 -14.47 -5.14
C ILE A 229 7.42 -13.56 -3.96
N GLU A 230 7.75 -14.14 -2.80
CA GLU A 230 8.18 -13.38 -1.62
C GLU A 230 9.40 -12.49 -1.92
N ARG A 231 10.42 -13.05 -2.58
CA ARG A 231 11.62 -12.31 -2.98
C ARG A 231 11.25 -11.12 -3.88
N ALA A 232 10.39 -11.32 -4.89
CA ALA A 232 9.96 -10.27 -5.79
C ALA A 232 9.22 -9.14 -5.03
N ILE A 233 8.31 -9.48 -4.12
CA ILE A 233 7.58 -8.51 -3.31
C ILE A 233 8.52 -7.74 -2.38
N ARG A 234 9.43 -8.42 -1.66
CA ARG A 234 10.29 -7.79 -0.66
C ARG A 234 11.46 -7.03 -1.24
N THR A 235 12.05 -7.54 -2.32
CA THR A 235 13.37 -7.07 -2.78
C THR A 235 13.35 -6.48 -4.18
N GLY A 236 12.26 -6.63 -4.91
CA GLY A 236 12.19 -6.21 -6.31
C GLY A 236 13.11 -7.03 -7.22
N VAL A 237 13.32 -8.31 -6.91
CA VAL A 237 14.11 -9.23 -7.75
C VAL A 237 13.19 -10.34 -8.26
N ALA A 238 12.96 -10.35 -9.56
CA ALA A 238 12.10 -11.33 -10.23
C ALA A 238 12.74 -12.75 -10.21
N ARG A 239 11.98 -13.75 -10.69
CA ARG A 239 12.37 -15.15 -10.71
C ARG A 239 13.71 -15.39 -11.42
N ASP A 240 13.91 -14.78 -12.56
CA ASP A 240 15.12 -14.87 -13.39
C ASP A 240 16.28 -13.99 -12.89
N GLY A 241 16.09 -13.24 -11.80
CA GLY A 241 17.10 -12.39 -11.18
C GLY A 241 17.14 -10.95 -11.69
N HIS A 242 16.30 -10.57 -12.66
CA HIS A 242 16.25 -9.16 -13.07
C HIS A 242 15.62 -8.28 -11.98
N LYS A 243 15.98 -6.98 -11.98
CA LYS A 243 15.45 -6.01 -11.03
C LYS A 243 14.13 -5.44 -11.54
N LEU A 244 13.14 -5.45 -10.66
CA LEU A 244 11.87 -4.77 -10.87
C LEU A 244 12.00 -3.27 -10.58
N PHE A 245 11.15 -2.48 -11.23
CA PHE A 245 11.19 -1.02 -11.14
C PHE A 245 10.11 -0.46 -10.21
N PRO A 246 10.33 0.78 -9.67
CA PRO A 246 9.27 1.52 -9.00
C PRO A 246 8.03 1.71 -9.93
N PRO A 247 6.83 2.00 -9.38
CA PRO A 247 6.59 2.55 -8.04
C PRO A 247 6.36 1.54 -6.92
N MET A 248 6.53 0.23 -7.15
CA MET A 248 6.33 -0.76 -6.09
C MET A 248 7.28 -0.49 -4.91
N PRO A 249 6.77 -0.41 -3.66
CA PRO A 249 7.55 0.07 -2.52
C PRO A 249 8.36 -1.05 -1.84
N PHE A 250 9.23 -1.72 -2.57
CA PHE A 250 10.01 -2.89 -2.14
C PHE A 250 10.66 -2.69 -0.77
N THR A 251 11.29 -1.52 -0.54
CA THR A 251 11.98 -1.24 0.72
C THR A 251 11.05 -1.32 1.94
N ALA A 252 9.81 -0.85 1.80
CA ALA A 252 8.82 -0.95 2.88
C ALA A 252 8.36 -2.41 3.06
N TYR A 253 8.15 -3.11 1.96
CA TYR A 253 7.66 -4.49 1.97
C TYR A 253 8.66 -5.51 2.53
N THR A 254 9.93 -5.15 2.73
CA THR A 254 10.86 -5.97 3.52
C THR A 254 10.36 -6.24 4.93
N GLY A 255 9.56 -5.32 5.50
CA GLY A 255 9.01 -5.42 6.84
C GLY A 255 7.70 -6.21 6.97
N ILE A 256 7.10 -6.70 5.86
CA ILE A 256 5.88 -7.51 5.94
C ILE A 256 6.13 -8.76 6.80
N THR A 257 5.23 -9.08 7.73
CA THR A 257 5.37 -10.28 8.59
C THR A 257 5.32 -11.55 7.74
N ALA A 258 5.85 -12.65 8.27
CA ALA A 258 5.83 -13.93 7.58
C ALA A 258 4.38 -14.45 7.39
N ASP A 259 3.52 -14.22 8.37
CA ASP A 259 2.11 -14.64 8.33
C ASP A 259 1.32 -13.86 7.26
N ASP A 260 1.53 -12.55 7.17
CA ASP A 260 0.88 -11.71 6.19
C ASP A 260 1.40 -12.01 4.77
N MET A 261 2.70 -12.27 4.62
CA MET A 261 3.27 -12.68 3.35
C MET A 261 2.69 -14.01 2.88
N THR A 262 2.55 -14.97 3.80
CA THR A 262 1.91 -16.27 3.49
C THR A 262 0.47 -16.07 3.02
N ALA A 263 -0.29 -15.20 3.68
CA ALA A 263 -1.66 -14.91 3.28
C ALA A 263 -1.73 -14.18 1.93
N LEU A 264 -0.86 -13.20 1.69
CA LEU A 264 -0.75 -12.52 0.40
C LEU A 264 -0.47 -13.50 -0.73
N ILE A 265 0.51 -14.39 -0.57
CA ILE A 265 0.87 -15.39 -1.58
C ILE A 265 -0.30 -16.36 -1.80
N ALA A 266 -0.97 -16.82 -0.74
CA ALA A 266 -2.13 -17.70 -0.85
C ALA A 266 -3.26 -17.06 -1.67
N TYR A 267 -3.52 -15.76 -1.45
CA TYR A 267 -4.50 -15.02 -2.24
C TYR A 267 -4.06 -14.87 -3.70
N LEU A 268 -2.82 -14.45 -3.98
CA LEU A 268 -2.34 -14.29 -5.35
C LEU A 268 -2.44 -15.59 -6.14
N ARG A 269 -2.12 -16.74 -5.53
CA ARG A 269 -2.28 -18.06 -6.14
C ARG A 269 -3.74 -18.45 -6.37
N SER A 270 -4.67 -17.90 -5.60
CA SER A 270 -6.11 -18.14 -5.79
C SER A 270 -6.73 -17.34 -6.94
N LEU A 271 -6.02 -16.32 -7.44
CA LEU A 271 -6.49 -15.53 -8.58
C LEU A 271 -6.53 -16.42 -9.83
N PRO A 272 -7.65 -16.45 -10.57
CA PRO A 272 -7.73 -17.26 -11.78
C PRO A 272 -6.71 -16.75 -12.83
N PRO A 273 -6.13 -17.65 -13.64
CA PRO A 273 -5.17 -17.26 -14.65
C PRO A 273 -5.77 -16.23 -15.61
N ARG A 274 -4.99 -15.19 -15.92
CA ARG A 274 -5.38 -14.10 -16.82
C ARG A 274 -4.20 -13.75 -17.72
N VAL A 275 -4.46 -13.63 -18.99
CA VAL A 275 -3.46 -13.09 -19.94
C VAL A 275 -3.41 -11.57 -19.77
N GLU A 276 -2.20 -11.00 -19.76
CA GLU A 276 -2.00 -9.56 -19.71
C GLU A 276 -2.75 -8.88 -20.88
N PRO A 277 -3.54 -7.81 -20.63
CA PRO A 277 -4.20 -7.07 -21.70
C PRO A 277 -3.14 -6.54 -22.68
N ALA A 278 -3.36 -6.73 -23.96
CA ALA A 278 -2.49 -6.14 -24.98
C ALA A 278 -2.41 -4.62 -24.76
N PRO A 279 -1.22 -4.00 -24.82
CA PRO A 279 -1.07 -2.56 -24.66
C PRO A 279 -1.96 -1.87 -25.69
N LEU A 280 -2.71 -0.84 -25.27
CA LEU A 280 -3.56 -0.06 -26.17
C LEU A 280 -2.73 0.44 -27.35
N SER A 281 -3.08 0.02 -28.53
CA SER A 281 -2.55 0.56 -29.78
C SER A 281 -3.00 2.03 -29.87
N GLY A 282 -2.18 2.97 -29.40
CA GLY A 282 -2.48 4.41 -29.48
C GLY A 282 -1.96 5.30 -28.37
N SER A 283 -1.40 4.79 -27.27
CA SER A 283 -0.65 5.63 -26.35
C SER A 283 0.70 5.96 -26.98
N GLY A 284 0.84 7.19 -27.45
CA GLY A 284 1.99 7.67 -28.21
C GLY A 284 3.32 7.25 -27.59
N GLN A 285 4.08 6.47 -28.32
CA GLN A 285 5.49 6.23 -28.05
C GLN A 285 6.20 7.58 -28.01
N ALA A 286 6.72 7.96 -26.85
CA ALA A 286 7.75 8.99 -26.81
C ALA A 286 8.90 8.52 -27.71
N PRO A 287 9.41 9.34 -28.64
CA PRO A 287 10.50 8.93 -29.52
C PRO A 287 11.79 8.77 -28.69
N GLY A 288 12.28 7.55 -28.60
CA GLY A 288 13.64 7.26 -28.16
C GLY A 288 13.83 6.41 -26.91
N ALA A 289 13.19 5.25 -26.82
CA ALA A 289 13.75 4.20 -25.98
C ALA A 289 13.60 2.86 -26.73
N ALA A 290 14.70 2.39 -27.28
CA ALA A 290 14.81 1.02 -27.78
C ALA A 290 14.66 0.09 -26.59
N GLY A 291 13.48 -0.52 -26.44
CA GLY A 291 13.22 -1.49 -25.41
C GLY A 291 13.99 -2.77 -25.69
N SER A 292 14.86 -3.17 -24.80
CA SER A 292 15.27 -4.54 -24.68
C SER A 292 14.13 -5.33 -24.05
N ARG A 293 13.37 -6.05 -24.87
CA ARG A 293 12.58 -7.19 -24.42
C ARG A 293 13.55 -8.31 -24.11
N HIS A 294 13.58 -8.76 -22.87
CA HIS A 294 13.90 -10.14 -22.48
C HIS A 294 13.46 -10.32 -21.03
#